data_790cdada427f4b98497f345722a75049
#
_entry.id   790cdada427f4b98497f345722a75049
#
_cell.length_a   1.000
_cell.length_b   1.000
_cell.length_c   1.000
_cell.angle_alpha   90.00
_cell.angle_beta   90.00
_cell.angle_gamma   90.00
#
_symmetry.space_group_name_H-M   'P 1'
#
loop_
_entity.id
_entity.type
_entity.pdbx_description
1 polymer ?
#
loop_
_entity_poly.entity_id
_entity_poly.type
_entity_poly.pdbx_seq_one_letter_code
_entity_poly.pdbx_strand_id
1 'polypeptide(L)'
;HIVRWPKPKKPHNFDSETYKSLPPFLTVRECRVRIEQPGFRIKTLIIATTLLDTDEYTRKDLADLYRARWSAELDLRSLKQTLQLDILRCKTPELVRKEIWTHILAYNLIRTVMAQAATKHSIEPRSISFKGTLQTLEAFQPVIAIQGRRDAAFRVHLYQELLDAV
;
A
#
# COMPACT_ATOMS: atom_id res chain seq x y z
N HIS A 1 -17.97 -16.25 15.61
CA HIS A 1 -17.98 -17.66 15.96
C HIS A 1 -16.92 -18.41 15.16
N ILE A 2 -16.56 -19.63 15.64
CA ILE A 2 -15.58 -20.50 14.99
C ILE A 2 -16.34 -21.48 14.10
N VAL A 3 -15.91 -21.61 12.85
CA VAL A 3 -16.49 -22.50 11.83
C VAL A 3 -15.40 -23.35 11.17
N ARG A 4 -15.79 -24.49 10.62
CA ARG A 4 -14.90 -25.36 9.85
C ARG A 4 -15.27 -25.27 8.38
N TRP A 5 -14.37 -24.74 7.56
CA TRP A 5 -14.54 -24.70 6.12
C TRP A 5 -14.03 -26.01 5.52
N PRO A 6 -14.86 -26.78 4.80
CA PRO A 6 -14.42 -28.00 4.17
C PRO A 6 -13.43 -27.72 3.05
N LYS A 7 -12.51 -28.65 2.82
CA LYS A 7 -11.59 -28.60 1.69
C LYS A 7 -12.38 -28.55 0.37
N PRO A 8 -12.17 -27.54 -0.47
CA PRO A 8 -12.87 -27.43 -1.77
C PRO A 8 -12.47 -28.57 -2.70
N LYS A 9 -13.24 -28.81 -3.75
CA LYS A 9 -12.82 -29.71 -4.83
C LYS A 9 -11.50 -29.22 -5.44
N LYS A 10 -10.61 -30.18 -5.80
CA LYS A 10 -9.32 -29.84 -6.40
C LYS A 10 -9.50 -28.99 -7.66
N PRO A 11 -8.94 -27.76 -7.74
CA PRO A 11 -8.90 -27.00 -8.98
C PRO A 11 -8.08 -27.71 -10.05
N HIS A 12 -8.45 -27.53 -11.32
CA HIS A 12 -7.80 -28.22 -12.46
C HIS A 12 -6.28 -27.96 -12.51
N ASN A 13 -5.86 -26.73 -12.25
CA ASN A 13 -4.46 -26.28 -12.33
C ASN A 13 -3.68 -26.40 -11.02
N PHE A 14 -4.24 -27.09 -10.00
CA PHE A 14 -3.58 -27.24 -8.71
C PHE A 14 -2.80 -28.54 -8.64
N ASP A 15 -1.59 -28.49 -8.08
CA ASP A 15 -0.75 -29.67 -7.92
C ASP A 15 -1.42 -30.74 -7.05
N SER A 16 -1.30 -32.01 -7.47
CA SER A 16 -2.00 -33.12 -6.81
C SER A 16 -1.39 -33.50 -5.46
N GLU A 17 -0.07 -33.40 -5.29
CA GLU A 17 0.61 -33.72 -4.05
C GLU A 17 0.33 -32.65 -3.01
N THR A 18 0.48 -31.39 -3.38
CA THR A 18 0.11 -30.25 -2.52
C THR A 18 -1.36 -30.32 -2.12
N TYR A 19 -2.27 -30.65 -3.06
CA TYR A 19 -3.67 -30.78 -2.72
C TYR A 19 -3.92 -31.92 -1.72
N LYS A 20 -3.26 -33.06 -1.84
CA LYS A 20 -3.40 -34.19 -0.91
C LYS A 20 -2.90 -33.84 0.50
N SER A 21 -1.83 -33.04 0.59
CA SER A 21 -1.25 -32.61 1.88
C SER A 21 -2.12 -31.61 2.65
N LEU A 22 -3.05 -30.92 1.97
CA LEU A 22 -3.95 -29.98 2.64
C LEU A 22 -4.91 -30.71 3.59
N PRO A 23 -5.21 -30.13 4.77
CA PRO A 23 -6.14 -30.71 5.73
C PRO A 23 -7.56 -30.81 5.14
N PRO A 24 -8.41 -31.74 5.63
CA PRO A 24 -9.77 -31.92 5.12
C PRO A 24 -10.70 -30.72 5.41
N PHE A 25 -10.36 -29.90 6.40
CA PHE A 25 -11.07 -28.67 6.75
C PHE A 25 -10.08 -27.65 7.32
N LEU A 26 -10.43 -26.38 7.16
CA LEU A 26 -9.75 -25.26 7.79
C LEU A 26 -10.66 -24.69 8.89
N THR A 27 -10.13 -24.58 10.10
CA THR A 27 -10.83 -23.87 11.18
C THR A 27 -10.60 -22.39 11.02
N VAL A 28 -11.68 -21.62 10.96
CA VAL A 28 -11.66 -20.16 10.83
C VAL A 28 -12.60 -19.52 11.83
N ARG A 29 -12.28 -18.31 12.23
CA ARG A 29 -13.14 -17.45 13.03
C ARG A 29 -13.82 -16.44 12.10
N GLU A 30 -15.15 -16.44 12.11
CA GLU A 30 -15.95 -15.44 11.41
C GLU A 30 -16.40 -14.35 12.38
N CYS A 31 -16.04 -13.12 12.07
CA CYS A 31 -16.39 -11.94 12.86
C CYS A 31 -17.21 -10.97 12.02
N ARG A 32 -18.41 -10.63 12.48
CA ARG A 32 -19.18 -9.53 11.90
C ARG A 32 -18.67 -8.21 12.45
N VAL A 33 -18.18 -7.36 11.57
CA VAL A 33 -17.67 -6.01 11.91
C VAL A 33 -18.46 -4.96 11.15
N ARG A 34 -18.67 -3.82 11.80
CA ARG A 34 -19.31 -2.65 11.19
C ARG A 34 -18.21 -1.61 10.94
N ILE A 35 -18.05 -1.22 9.68
CA ILE A 35 -17.07 -0.20 9.30
C ILE A 35 -17.83 1.13 9.16
N GLU A 36 -17.51 2.06 10.04
CA GLU A 36 -17.99 3.44 10.00
C GLU A 36 -16.82 4.32 9.56
N GLN A 37 -16.91 4.89 8.37
CA GLN A 37 -15.90 5.81 7.87
C GLN A 37 -16.61 7.04 7.31
N PRO A 38 -16.22 8.27 7.69
CA PRO A 38 -16.78 9.48 7.14
C PRO A 38 -16.71 9.48 5.61
N GLY A 39 -17.83 9.79 4.95
CA GLY A 39 -17.95 9.80 3.48
C GLY A 39 -18.21 8.43 2.83
N PHE A 40 -18.26 7.34 3.58
CA PHE A 40 -18.64 6.01 3.08
C PHE A 40 -19.95 5.54 3.69
N ARG A 41 -20.74 4.78 2.90
CA ARG A 41 -21.90 4.08 3.46
C ARG A 41 -21.40 3.05 4.47
N ILE A 42 -22.00 3.06 5.66
CA ILE A 42 -21.75 2.05 6.70
C ILE A 42 -21.96 0.66 6.08
N LYS A 43 -20.91 -0.16 6.11
CA LYS A 43 -20.98 -1.56 5.64
C LYS A 43 -20.76 -2.50 6.80
N THR A 44 -21.63 -3.49 6.90
CA THR A 44 -21.39 -4.65 7.76
C THR A 44 -20.64 -5.68 6.92
N LEU A 45 -19.47 -6.11 7.40
CA LEU A 45 -18.65 -7.13 6.76
C LEU A 45 -18.52 -8.34 7.68
N ILE A 46 -18.35 -9.52 7.09
CA ILE A 46 -17.91 -10.72 7.81
C ILE A 46 -16.45 -10.93 7.46
N ILE A 47 -15.59 -10.84 8.47
CA ILE A 47 -14.16 -11.10 8.35
C ILE A 47 -13.93 -12.55 8.76
N ALA A 48 -13.33 -13.35 7.88
CA ALA A 48 -12.86 -14.70 8.17
C ALA A 48 -11.35 -14.66 8.40
N THR A 49 -10.90 -15.27 9.51
CA THR A 49 -9.48 -15.26 9.90
C THR A 49 -9.09 -16.58 10.56
N THR A 50 -7.81 -16.91 10.49
CA THR A 50 -7.18 -18.00 11.24
C THR A 50 -6.71 -17.57 12.63
N LEU A 51 -6.86 -16.31 13.01
CA LEU A 51 -6.61 -15.78 14.36
C LEU A 51 -7.79 -16.15 15.24
N LEU A 52 -7.71 -17.33 15.87
CA LEU A 52 -8.85 -17.94 16.58
C LEU A 52 -9.06 -17.39 17.99
N ASP A 53 -7.98 -16.99 18.66
CA ASP A 53 -8.04 -16.47 20.02
C ASP A 53 -8.80 -15.14 20.05
N THR A 54 -9.84 -15.08 20.89
CA THR A 54 -10.71 -13.90 21.01
C THR A 54 -10.19 -12.89 22.01
N ASP A 55 -9.35 -13.31 22.92
CA ASP A 55 -8.82 -12.48 24.01
C ASP A 55 -7.55 -11.77 23.52
N GLU A 56 -6.73 -12.48 22.71
CA GLU A 56 -5.56 -11.90 22.06
C GLU A 56 -5.95 -10.99 20.87
N TYR A 57 -6.90 -11.44 20.01
CA TYR A 57 -7.34 -10.71 18.81
C TYR A 57 -8.79 -10.29 18.94
N THR A 58 -9.03 -9.11 19.46
CA THR A 58 -10.39 -8.60 19.63
C THR A 58 -11.09 -8.36 18.28
N ARG A 59 -12.41 -8.19 18.33
CA ARG A 59 -13.18 -7.81 17.11
C ARG A 59 -12.72 -6.48 16.53
N LYS A 60 -12.30 -5.55 17.39
CA LYS A 60 -11.79 -4.24 17.00
C LYS A 60 -10.47 -4.37 16.25
N ASP A 61 -9.53 -5.17 16.80
CA ASP A 61 -8.22 -5.40 16.16
C ASP A 61 -8.38 -6.00 14.75
N LEU A 62 -9.30 -6.97 14.60
CA LEU A 62 -9.60 -7.55 13.28
C LEU A 62 -10.23 -6.52 12.32
N ALA A 63 -11.07 -5.62 12.82
CA ALA A 63 -11.64 -4.55 12.00
C ALA A 63 -10.57 -3.54 11.57
N ASP A 64 -9.66 -3.17 12.47
CA ASP A 64 -8.56 -2.24 12.21
C ASP A 64 -7.53 -2.87 11.26
N LEU A 65 -7.19 -4.14 11.43
CA LEU A 65 -6.34 -4.90 10.50
C LEU A 65 -6.96 -4.98 9.10
N TYR A 66 -8.26 -5.27 9.00
CA TYR A 66 -8.95 -5.30 7.71
C TYR A 66 -8.98 -3.92 7.04
N ARG A 67 -9.15 -2.85 7.83
CA ARG A 67 -9.07 -1.48 7.34
C ARG A 67 -7.66 -1.14 6.83
N ALA A 68 -6.62 -1.52 7.57
CA ALA A 68 -5.24 -1.34 7.17
C ALA A 68 -4.89 -2.03 5.85
N ARG A 69 -5.53 -3.19 5.55
CA ARG A 69 -5.41 -3.87 4.24
C ARG A 69 -5.77 -2.96 3.06
N TRP A 70 -6.76 -2.07 3.23
CA TRP A 70 -7.15 -1.12 2.18
C TRP A 70 -6.00 -0.19 1.76
N SER A 71 -5.07 0.07 2.67
CA SER A 71 -3.88 0.85 2.35
C SER A 71 -3.02 0.21 1.25
N ALA A 72 -2.94 -1.11 1.20
CA ALA A 72 -2.23 -1.82 0.14
C ALA A 72 -2.89 -1.61 -1.25
N GLU A 73 -4.23 -1.53 -1.29
CA GLU A 73 -4.95 -1.24 -2.54
C GLU A 73 -4.70 0.20 -3.02
N LEU A 74 -4.60 1.16 -2.09
CA LEU A 74 -4.23 2.55 -2.40
C LEU A 74 -2.79 2.64 -2.89
N ASP A 75 -1.88 1.88 -2.30
CA ASP A 75 -0.48 1.82 -2.70
C ASP A 75 -0.33 1.22 -4.11
N LEU A 76 -1.04 0.12 -4.40
CA LEU A 76 -1.09 -0.47 -5.74
C LEU A 76 -1.74 0.48 -6.76
N ARG A 77 -2.76 1.25 -6.37
CA ARG A 77 -3.36 2.28 -7.23
C ARG A 77 -2.36 3.38 -7.55
N SER A 78 -1.58 3.84 -6.57
CA SER A 78 -0.54 4.85 -6.76
C SER A 78 0.52 4.35 -7.76
N LEU A 79 0.96 3.10 -7.65
CA LEU A 79 1.88 2.48 -8.60
C LEU A 79 1.27 2.37 -10.01
N LYS A 80 0.07 1.79 -10.12
CA LYS A 80 -0.56 1.51 -11.42
C LYS A 80 -1.04 2.77 -12.13
N GLN A 81 -1.80 3.62 -11.43
CA GLN A 81 -2.48 4.75 -12.08
C GLN A 81 -1.66 6.03 -12.00
N THR A 82 -1.07 6.37 -10.85
CA THR A 82 -0.34 7.63 -10.69
C THR A 82 1.03 7.55 -11.34
N LEU A 83 1.75 6.45 -11.17
CA LEU A 83 3.05 6.20 -11.81
C LEU A 83 2.95 5.45 -13.14
N GLN A 84 1.75 5.11 -13.61
CA GLN A 84 1.50 4.45 -14.90
C GLN A 84 2.21 3.09 -15.09
N LEU A 85 2.43 2.32 -14.01
CA LEU A 85 3.05 0.99 -14.08
C LEU A 85 2.17 -0.03 -14.84
N ASP A 86 0.89 0.24 -15.04
CA ASP A 86 -0.02 -0.59 -15.84
C ASP A 86 0.26 -0.51 -17.36
N ILE A 87 1.07 0.46 -17.79
CA ILE A 87 1.46 0.66 -19.20
C ILE A 87 2.96 0.45 -19.34
N LEU A 88 3.38 -0.81 -19.50
CA LEU A 88 4.79 -1.14 -19.76
C LEU A 88 5.13 -0.83 -21.22
N ARG A 89 6.20 -0.08 -21.43
CA ARG A 89 6.64 0.40 -22.75
C ARG A 89 7.79 -0.43 -23.32
N CYS A 90 8.53 -1.11 -22.47
CA CYS A 90 9.65 -1.96 -22.86
C CYS A 90 9.16 -3.28 -23.47
N LYS A 91 9.89 -3.80 -24.47
CA LYS A 91 9.48 -4.99 -25.24
C LYS A 91 10.23 -6.26 -24.84
N THR A 92 11.41 -6.16 -24.23
CA THR A 92 12.18 -7.33 -23.83
C THR A 92 11.98 -7.63 -22.33
N PRO A 93 11.99 -8.91 -21.92
CA PRO A 93 11.78 -9.25 -20.51
C PRO A 93 12.75 -8.56 -19.55
N GLU A 94 13.99 -8.36 -19.96
CA GLU A 94 15.01 -7.68 -19.15
C GLU A 94 14.66 -6.20 -18.95
N LEU A 95 14.31 -5.50 -20.03
CA LEU A 95 13.95 -4.09 -19.95
C LEU A 95 12.63 -3.87 -19.21
N VAL A 96 11.66 -4.77 -19.38
CA VAL A 96 10.41 -4.76 -18.61
C VAL A 96 10.69 -4.88 -17.11
N ARG A 97 11.60 -5.78 -16.69
CA ARG A 97 12.00 -5.86 -15.28
C ARG A 97 12.64 -4.58 -14.78
N LYS A 98 13.53 -3.96 -15.55
CA LYS A 98 14.14 -2.66 -15.21
C LYS A 98 13.10 -1.57 -15.09
N GLU A 99 12.13 -1.51 -16.00
CA GLU A 99 11.01 -0.57 -15.98
C GLU A 99 10.18 -0.72 -14.70
N ILE A 100 9.80 -1.95 -14.33
CA ILE A 100 9.07 -2.24 -13.09
C ILE A 100 9.87 -1.76 -11.87
N TRP A 101 11.16 -2.09 -11.78
CA TRP A 101 12.01 -1.67 -10.67
C TRP A 101 12.17 -0.16 -10.58
N THR A 102 12.21 0.53 -11.72
CA THR A 102 12.25 2.00 -11.77
C THR A 102 10.99 2.62 -11.19
N HIS A 103 9.81 2.08 -11.50
CA HIS A 103 8.54 2.54 -10.91
C HIS A 103 8.48 2.28 -9.39
N ILE A 104 8.95 1.11 -8.94
CA ILE A 104 9.03 0.79 -7.51
C ILE A 104 9.98 1.74 -6.79
N LEU A 105 11.14 2.04 -7.39
CA LEU A 105 12.09 3.01 -6.84
C LEU A 105 11.48 4.41 -6.74
N ALA A 106 10.84 4.89 -7.81
CA ALA A 106 10.15 6.17 -7.81
C ALA A 106 9.07 6.23 -6.72
N TYR A 107 8.25 5.18 -6.59
CA TYR A 107 7.26 5.06 -5.53
C TYR A 107 7.90 5.19 -4.14
N ASN A 108 8.99 4.47 -3.87
CA ASN A 108 9.66 4.50 -2.58
C ASN A 108 10.28 5.89 -2.28
N LEU A 109 10.84 6.55 -3.28
CA LEU A 109 11.38 7.91 -3.12
C LEU A 109 10.27 8.91 -2.75
N ILE A 110 9.13 8.87 -3.44
CA ILE A 110 7.98 9.72 -3.12
C ILE A 110 7.49 9.45 -1.70
N ARG A 111 7.37 8.17 -1.31
CA ARG A 111 6.97 7.77 0.06
C ARG A 111 7.97 8.26 1.11
N THR A 112 9.26 8.29 0.79
CA THR A 112 10.28 8.82 1.69
C THR A 112 10.08 10.32 1.92
N VAL A 113 9.82 11.08 0.86
CA VAL A 113 9.52 12.52 0.96
C VAL A 113 8.25 12.74 1.82
N MET A 114 7.19 11.98 1.56
CA MET A 114 5.95 12.05 2.37
C MET A 114 6.22 11.75 3.85
N ALA A 115 7.02 10.73 4.15
CA ALA A 115 7.34 10.37 5.54
C ALA A 115 8.15 11.48 6.23
N GLN A 116 9.09 12.10 5.53
CA GLN A 116 9.89 13.20 6.07
C GLN A 116 9.05 14.48 6.27
N ALA A 117 8.18 14.82 5.33
CA ALA A 117 7.22 15.93 5.49
C ALA A 117 6.27 15.67 6.67
N ALA A 118 5.74 14.47 6.79
CA ALA A 118 4.88 14.07 7.89
C ALA A 118 5.58 14.19 9.24
N THR A 119 6.85 13.75 9.33
CA THR A 119 7.66 13.90 10.55
C THR A 119 7.89 15.36 10.88
N LYS A 120 8.20 16.20 9.88
CA LYS A 120 8.42 17.63 10.06
C LYS A 120 7.18 18.34 10.61
N HIS A 121 6.01 17.98 10.12
CA HIS A 121 4.73 18.59 10.49
C HIS A 121 3.97 17.84 11.59
N SER A 122 4.55 16.76 12.15
CA SER A 122 3.93 15.94 13.21
C SER A 122 2.54 15.40 12.82
N ILE A 123 2.38 14.98 11.57
CA ILE A 123 1.14 14.37 11.04
C ILE A 123 1.36 12.92 10.62
N GLU A 124 0.26 12.20 10.40
CA GLU A 124 0.31 10.82 9.91
C GLU A 124 0.75 10.78 8.42
N PRO A 125 1.80 10.04 8.04
CA PRO A 125 2.30 9.99 6.66
C PRO A 125 1.23 9.60 5.62
N ARG A 126 0.24 8.79 6.03
CA ARG A 126 -0.85 8.36 5.15
C ARG A 126 -1.94 9.41 4.98
N SER A 127 -1.93 10.51 5.72
CA SER A 127 -2.81 11.65 5.51
C SER A 127 -2.36 12.52 4.31
N ILE A 128 -1.08 12.43 3.93
CA ILE A 128 -0.52 13.15 2.78
C ILE A 128 -0.94 12.47 1.48
N SER A 129 -1.32 13.27 0.49
CA SER A 129 -1.71 12.77 -0.83
C SER A 129 -0.50 12.36 -1.67
N PHE A 130 -0.41 11.09 -2.07
CA PHE A 130 0.65 10.61 -2.97
C PHE A 130 0.70 11.40 -4.28
N LYS A 131 -0.46 11.63 -4.90
CA LYS A 131 -0.56 12.41 -6.15
C LYS A 131 -0.15 13.88 -5.92
N GLY A 132 -0.56 14.46 -4.80
CA GLY A 132 -0.16 15.84 -4.43
C GLY A 132 1.35 15.94 -4.29
N THR A 133 1.98 15.03 -3.55
CA THR A 133 3.43 14.98 -3.39
C THR A 133 4.15 14.84 -4.73
N LEU A 134 3.68 13.97 -5.64
CA LEU A 134 4.26 13.86 -6.98
C LEU A 134 4.18 15.19 -7.74
N GLN A 135 3.02 15.86 -7.73
CA GLN A 135 2.84 17.16 -8.38
C GLN A 135 3.75 18.24 -7.78
N THR A 136 3.93 18.26 -6.47
CA THR A 136 4.88 19.16 -5.80
C THR A 136 6.31 18.87 -6.27
N LEU A 137 6.73 17.60 -6.32
CA LEU A 137 8.05 17.22 -6.82
C LEU A 137 8.26 17.65 -8.28
N GLU A 138 7.25 17.48 -9.13
CA GLU A 138 7.27 17.93 -10.53
C GLU A 138 7.40 19.47 -10.61
N ALA A 139 6.71 20.22 -9.77
CA ALA A 139 6.81 21.69 -9.73
C ALA A 139 8.20 22.16 -9.26
N PHE A 140 8.84 21.44 -8.34
CA PHE A 140 10.20 21.76 -7.86
C PHE A 140 11.32 21.32 -8.84
N GLN A 141 11.02 20.40 -9.76
CA GLN A 141 12.02 19.84 -10.70
C GLN A 141 12.81 20.89 -11.46
N PRO A 142 12.21 21.96 -12.07
CA PRO A 142 12.98 22.98 -12.77
C PRO A 142 13.94 23.73 -11.85
N VAL A 143 13.52 24.03 -10.63
CA VAL A 143 14.37 24.71 -9.64
C VAL A 143 15.54 23.83 -9.23
N ILE A 144 15.28 22.54 -8.97
CA ILE A 144 16.32 21.55 -8.66
C ILE A 144 17.31 21.41 -9.82
N ALA A 145 16.83 21.35 -11.07
CA ALA A 145 17.68 21.19 -12.23
C ALA A 145 18.61 22.40 -12.46
N ILE A 146 18.10 23.63 -12.25
CA ILE A 146 18.84 24.88 -12.50
C ILE A 146 19.75 25.20 -11.30
N GLN A 147 19.26 25.05 -10.10
CA GLN A 147 19.91 25.54 -8.89
C GLN A 147 20.48 24.44 -7.98
N GLY A 148 20.13 23.18 -8.22
CA GLY A 148 20.58 22.05 -7.40
C GLY A 148 22.09 21.76 -7.46
N ARG A 149 22.82 22.44 -8.36
CA ARG A 149 24.29 22.38 -8.42
C ARG A 149 24.98 23.41 -7.53
N ARG A 150 24.22 24.26 -6.85
CA ARG A 150 24.74 25.22 -5.87
C ARG A 150 25.31 24.51 -4.64
N ASP A 151 25.74 25.30 -3.67
CA ASP A 151 26.32 24.80 -2.43
C ASP A 151 25.36 23.88 -1.62
N ALA A 152 25.91 23.20 -0.63
CA ALA A 152 25.17 22.26 0.20
C ALA A 152 24.06 22.95 1.02
N ALA A 153 24.31 24.17 1.50
CA ALA A 153 23.34 24.91 2.31
C ALA A 153 22.09 25.27 1.50
N PHE A 154 22.27 25.68 0.24
CA PHE A 154 21.15 25.96 -0.67
C PHE A 154 20.33 24.71 -0.95
N ARG A 155 20.99 23.56 -1.17
CA ARG A 155 20.25 22.28 -1.39
C ARG A 155 19.41 21.87 -0.18
N VAL A 156 19.97 22.05 1.03
CA VAL A 156 19.23 21.75 2.27
C VAL A 156 18.03 22.67 2.40
N HIS A 157 18.21 23.99 2.16
CA HIS A 157 17.11 24.96 2.20
C HIS A 157 16.01 24.62 1.20
N LEU A 158 16.37 24.38 -0.07
CA LEU A 158 15.40 24.00 -1.10
C LEU A 158 14.64 22.70 -0.75
N TYR A 159 15.32 21.76 -0.12
CA TYR A 159 14.68 20.52 0.34
C TYR A 159 13.70 20.78 1.50
N GLN A 160 14.03 21.71 2.41
CA GLN A 160 13.11 22.09 3.48
C GLN A 160 11.86 22.79 2.94
N GLU A 161 12.00 23.66 1.93
CA GLU A 161 10.86 24.27 1.24
C GLU A 161 9.98 23.23 0.52
N LEU A 162 10.61 22.22 -0.12
CA LEU A 162 9.89 21.10 -0.71
C LEU A 162 9.06 20.34 0.33
N LEU A 163 9.63 20.06 1.50
CA LEU A 163 8.92 19.35 2.58
C LEU A 163 7.76 20.19 3.16
N ASP A 164 7.85 21.51 3.13
CA ASP A 164 6.78 22.42 3.59
C ASP A 164 5.64 22.51 2.56
N ALA A 165 5.93 22.25 1.29
CA ALA A 165 4.95 22.29 0.20
C ALA A 165 4.19 20.95 0.01
N VAL A 166 4.66 19.87 0.61
CA VAL A 166 4.06 18.53 0.54
C VAL A 166 2.95 18.36 1.58
#